data_96cd31875b986fad40bf6ed6580780a9
#
_entry.id   96cd31875b986fad40bf6ed6580780a9
#
_cell.length_a   1.000
_cell.length_b   1.000
_cell.length_c   1.000
_cell.angle_alpha   90.00
_cell.angle_beta   90.00
_cell.angle_gamma   90.00
#
_symmetry.space_group_name_H-M   'P 1'
#
loop_
_entity.id
_entity.type
_entity.pdbx_description
1 polymer ?
#
loop_
_entity_poly.entity_id
_entity_poly.type
_entity_poly.pdbx_seq_one_letter_code
_entity_poly.pdbx_strand_id
1 'polypeptide(L)'
;MKPKYNYHSELSEVVIDALLHLYLKINASSRFVPLSTRNKILKDWLEPKVKSIHYKGLKKELQILVRIAKKGGDVEAKLLDINEENKMLVENFSDADKLYIYFKALKEKFGYSCLTMPKDGTNNLEANALYMSESELEDGLGQDNKLYRDLKAIIILKGGVDEFLHEARSVNDIFSVKLDYSEGETHHLLININAL
;
A
#
# COMPACT_ATOMS: atom_id res chain seq x y z
N MET A 1 6.24 -1.69 -16.70
CA MET A 1 4.79 -1.60 -16.39
C MET A 1 4.67 -1.40 -14.88
N LYS A 2 3.96 -0.39 -14.36
CA LYS A 2 3.72 -0.31 -12.92
C LYS A 2 2.88 -1.53 -12.52
N PRO A 3 3.19 -2.24 -11.42
CA PRO A 3 2.37 -3.36 -10.95
C PRO A 3 0.92 -2.92 -10.77
N LYS A 4 -0.05 -3.77 -11.10
CA LYS A 4 -1.51 -3.51 -10.93
C LYS A 4 -1.85 -2.97 -9.54
N TYR A 5 -1.12 -3.44 -8.55
CA TYR A 5 -1.27 -3.06 -7.17
C TYR A 5 -1.02 -1.56 -6.89
N ASN A 6 0.02 -0.95 -7.45
CA ASN A 6 0.30 0.48 -7.25
C ASN A 6 -0.87 1.35 -7.71
N TYR A 7 -1.54 0.93 -8.78
CA TYR A 7 -2.74 1.58 -9.29
C TYR A 7 -3.89 1.52 -8.28
N HIS A 8 -4.17 0.36 -7.70
CA HIS A 8 -5.28 0.18 -6.75
C HIS A 8 -5.05 0.91 -5.43
N SER A 9 -3.82 0.93 -4.92
CA SER A 9 -3.44 1.69 -3.73
C SER A 9 -3.55 3.20 -3.96
N GLU A 10 -2.95 3.70 -5.05
CA GLU A 10 -3.03 5.13 -5.42
C GLU A 10 -4.49 5.57 -5.66
N LEU A 11 -5.32 4.69 -6.27
CA LEU A 11 -6.74 4.96 -6.49
C LEU A 11 -7.52 5.02 -5.19
N SER A 12 -7.29 4.06 -4.28
CA SER A 12 -7.93 4.03 -2.96
C SER A 12 -7.63 5.30 -2.16
N GLU A 13 -6.36 5.70 -2.11
CA GLU A 13 -5.92 6.91 -1.42
C GLU A 13 -6.65 8.15 -1.96
N VAL A 14 -6.66 8.33 -3.29
CA VAL A 14 -7.34 9.48 -3.91
C VAL A 14 -8.84 9.47 -3.65
N VAL A 15 -9.49 8.30 -3.67
CA VAL A 15 -10.93 8.17 -3.42
C VAL A 15 -11.26 8.52 -1.98
N ILE A 16 -10.50 7.96 -1.02
CA ILE A 16 -10.68 8.23 0.42
C ILE A 16 -10.46 9.72 0.70
N ASP A 17 -9.39 10.30 0.18
CA ASP A 17 -9.07 11.71 0.38
C ASP A 17 -10.13 12.64 -0.22
N ALA A 18 -10.69 12.29 -1.40
CA ALA A 18 -11.78 13.05 -2.02
C ALA A 18 -13.04 13.04 -1.16
N LEU A 19 -13.43 11.85 -0.67
CA LEU A 19 -14.59 11.69 0.22
C LEU A 19 -14.37 12.41 1.55
N LEU A 20 -13.18 12.28 2.15
CA LEU A 20 -12.83 12.98 3.38
C LEU A 20 -12.88 14.50 3.20
N HIS A 21 -12.32 15.02 2.09
CA HIS A 21 -12.39 16.45 1.77
C HIS A 21 -13.85 16.92 1.65
N LEU A 22 -14.69 16.17 0.94
CA LEU A 22 -16.12 16.47 0.83
C LEU A 22 -16.77 16.53 2.20
N TYR A 23 -16.62 15.47 3.02
CA TYR A 23 -17.29 15.36 4.32
C TYR A 23 -16.82 16.42 5.31
N LEU A 24 -15.55 16.78 5.32
CA LEU A 24 -15.06 17.89 6.14
C LEU A 24 -15.68 19.23 5.72
N LYS A 25 -15.86 19.46 4.41
CA LYS A 25 -16.49 20.69 3.90
C LYS A 25 -17.99 20.76 4.19
N ILE A 26 -18.73 19.66 4.01
CA ILE A 26 -20.17 19.64 4.26
C ILE A 26 -20.50 19.63 5.75
N ASN A 27 -19.65 19.00 6.59
CA ASN A 27 -19.86 18.94 8.05
C ASN A 27 -19.68 20.32 8.72
N ALA A 28 -18.97 21.24 8.05
CA ALA A 28 -18.88 22.62 8.49
C ALA A 28 -20.18 23.43 8.23
N SER A 29 -21.17 22.83 7.54
CA SER A 29 -22.47 23.44 7.25
C SER A 29 -23.56 22.80 8.10
N SER A 30 -24.35 23.60 8.81
CA SER A 30 -25.54 23.13 9.54
C SER A 30 -26.76 22.87 8.61
N ARG A 31 -26.61 23.10 7.30
CA ARG A 31 -27.70 22.99 6.33
C ARG A 31 -27.45 21.85 5.35
N PHE A 32 -28.52 21.30 4.79
CA PHE A 32 -28.46 20.36 3.68
C PHE A 32 -27.64 20.92 2.51
N VAL A 33 -26.66 20.15 2.03
CA VAL A 33 -25.79 20.53 0.90
C VAL A 33 -26.27 19.80 -0.36
N PRO A 34 -26.82 20.55 -1.36
CA PRO A 34 -27.31 19.95 -2.59
C PRO A 34 -26.21 19.23 -3.40
N LEU A 35 -26.63 18.27 -4.24
CA LEU A 35 -25.74 17.48 -5.10
C LEU A 35 -24.85 18.38 -5.97
N SER A 36 -25.38 19.45 -6.54
CA SER A 36 -24.60 20.39 -7.37
C SER A 36 -23.44 21.04 -6.60
N THR A 37 -23.66 21.38 -5.32
CA THR A 37 -22.62 21.95 -4.46
C THR A 37 -21.59 20.88 -4.06
N ARG A 38 -22.03 19.66 -3.74
CA ARG A 38 -21.14 18.52 -3.44
C ARG A 38 -20.27 18.18 -4.65
N ASN A 39 -20.86 18.12 -5.83
CA ASN A 39 -20.13 17.95 -7.09
C ASN A 39 -19.11 19.06 -7.36
N LYS A 40 -19.45 20.31 -7.04
CA LYS A 40 -18.53 21.44 -7.18
C LYS A 40 -17.32 21.25 -6.26
N ILE A 41 -17.53 20.92 -4.98
CA ILE A 41 -16.46 20.67 -4.01
C ILE A 41 -15.52 19.58 -4.53
N LEU A 42 -16.07 18.44 -4.94
CA LEU A 42 -15.29 17.31 -5.46
C LEU A 42 -14.56 17.66 -6.76
N LYS A 43 -15.22 18.34 -7.69
CA LYS A 43 -14.61 18.76 -8.94
C LYS A 43 -13.42 19.70 -8.71
N ASP A 44 -13.60 20.71 -7.86
CA ASP A 44 -12.57 21.71 -7.58
C ASP A 44 -11.34 21.06 -6.88
N TRP A 45 -11.55 19.96 -6.12
CA TRP A 45 -10.48 19.17 -5.51
C TRP A 45 -9.79 18.23 -6.50
N LEU A 46 -10.54 17.63 -7.44
CA LEU A 46 -10.04 16.64 -8.41
C LEU A 46 -9.33 17.29 -9.62
N GLU A 47 -9.81 18.44 -10.14
CA GLU A 47 -9.27 19.06 -11.35
C GLU A 47 -7.76 19.36 -11.28
N PRO A 48 -7.17 19.88 -10.19
CA PRO A 48 -5.72 20.06 -10.09
C PRO A 48 -4.95 18.75 -10.18
N LYS A 49 -5.50 17.66 -9.62
CA LYS A 49 -4.87 16.32 -9.61
C LYS A 49 -4.78 15.71 -11.00
N VAL A 50 -5.76 15.97 -11.89
CA VAL A 50 -5.72 15.55 -13.30
C VAL A 50 -4.46 16.06 -14.02
N LYS A 51 -3.96 17.24 -13.62
CA LYS A 51 -2.79 17.88 -14.23
C LYS A 51 -1.48 17.52 -13.53
N SER A 52 -1.54 16.92 -12.35
CA SER A 52 -0.37 16.60 -11.56
C SER A 52 0.36 15.36 -12.12
N ILE A 53 1.68 15.45 -12.18
CA ILE A 53 2.55 14.34 -12.60
C ILE A 53 2.47 13.16 -11.60
N HIS A 54 2.21 13.47 -10.33
CA HIS A 54 2.07 12.49 -9.26
C HIS A 54 0.93 11.48 -9.54
N TYR A 55 -0.19 11.99 -10.08
CA TYR A 55 -1.37 11.17 -10.42
C TYR A 55 -1.43 10.74 -11.88
N LYS A 56 -0.29 10.69 -12.58
CA LYS A 56 -0.22 10.31 -14.00
C LYS A 56 -0.86 8.93 -14.27
N GLY A 57 -0.72 8.00 -13.33
CA GLY A 57 -1.29 6.65 -13.42
C GLY A 57 -2.82 6.63 -13.35
N LEU A 58 -3.43 7.60 -12.66
CA LEU A 58 -4.88 7.72 -12.42
C LEU A 58 -5.56 8.77 -13.28
N LYS A 59 -4.83 9.34 -14.25
CA LYS A 59 -5.33 10.49 -15.03
C LYS A 59 -6.67 10.24 -15.71
N LYS A 60 -6.88 9.03 -16.24
CA LYS A 60 -8.13 8.67 -16.95
C LYS A 60 -9.32 8.63 -15.98
N GLU A 61 -9.14 8.02 -14.82
CA GLU A 61 -10.14 7.90 -13.76
C GLU A 61 -10.53 9.28 -13.22
N LEU A 62 -9.55 10.11 -12.92
CA LEU A 62 -9.77 11.48 -12.46
C LEU A 62 -10.52 12.31 -13.50
N GLN A 63 -10.19 12.16 -14.79
CA GLN A 63 -10.91 12.83 -15.88
C GLN A 63 -12.37 12.38 -15.98
N ILE A 64 -12.65 11.08 -15.75
CA ILE A 64 -14.00 10.53 -15.74
C ILE A 64 -14.81 11.15 -14.59
N LEU A 65 -14.26 11.19 -13.38
CA LEU A 65 -14.91 11.78 -12.20
C LEU A 65 -15.23 13.27 -12.41
N VAL A 66 -14.26 14.04 -12.92
CA VAL A 66 -14.47 15.46 -13.26
C VAL A 66 -15.54 15.62 -14.34
N ARG A 67 -15.60 14.73 -15.33
CA ARG A 67 -16.63 14.74 -16.38
C ARG A 67 -18.03 14.44 -15.82
N ILE A 68 -18.14 13.48 -14.88
CA ILE A 68 -19.41 13.18 -14.19
C ILE A 68 -19.90 14.45 -13.47
N ALA A 69 -19.02 15.13 -12.71
CA ALA A 69 -19.37 16.40 -12.04
C ALA A 69 -19.89 17.46 -13.01
N LYS A 70 -19.22 17.65 -14.15
CA LYS A 70 -19.59 18.64 -15.17
C LYS A 70 -20.94 18.33 -15.84
N LYS A 71 -21.32 17.04 -15.91
CA LYS A 71 -22.61 16.60 -16.47
C LYS A 71 -23.75 16.54 -15.44
N GLY A 72 -23.49 16.89 -14.18
CA GLY A 72 -24.49 16.85 -13.11
C GLY A 72 -24.77 15.46 -12.55
N GLY A 73 -23.94 14.44 -12.87
CA GLY A 73 -24.03 13.12 -12.26
C GLY A 73 -23.50 13.10 -10.83
N ASP A 74 -23.79 12.06 -10.07
CA ASP A 74 -23.39 11.94 -8.68
C ASP A 74 -21.94 11.41 -8.57
N VAL A 75 -20.99 12.32 -8.29
CA VAL A 75 -19.56 11.99 -8.14
C VAL A 75 -19.30 11.26 -6.82
N GLU A 76 -20.01 11.61 -5.75
CA GLU A 76 -19.86 10.96 -4.46
C GLU A 76 -20.30 9.50 -4.51
N ALA A 77 -21.48 9.22 -5.08
CA ALA A 77 -21.92 7.85 -5.30
C ALA A 77 -20.88 7.06 -6.12
N LYS A 78 -20.32 7.66 -7.19
CA LYS A 78 -19.29 6.98 -8.00
C LYS A 78 -17.98 6.74 -7.23
N LEU A 79 -17.57 7.65 -6.36
CA LEU A 79 -16.41 7.45 -5.49
C LEU A 79 -16.65 6.31 -4.48
N LEU A 80 -17.86 6.22 -3.92
CA LEU A 80 -18.23 5.13 -3.01
C LEU A 80 -18.22 3.77 -3.74
N ASP A 81 -18.80 3.70 -4.96
CA ASP A 81 -18.73 2.49 -5.79
C ASP A 81 -17.27 2.04 -6.04
N ILE A 82 -16.40 2.98 -6.45
CA ILE A 82 -14.98 2.69 -6.69
C ILE A 82 -14.30 2.20 -5.41
N ASN A 83 -14.63 2.79 -4.27
CA ASN A 83 -14.07 2.36 -2.98
C ASN A 83 -14.47 0.92 -2.64
N GLU A 84 -15.74 0.55 -2.83
CA GLU A 84 -16.22 -0.81 -2.57
C GLU A 84 -15.63 -1.82 -3.57
N GLU A 85 -15.63 -1.51 -4.87
CA GLU A 85 -14.98 -2.34 -5.89
C GLU A 85 -13.49 -2.58 -5.57
N ASN A 86 -12.80 -1.51 -5.11
CA ASN A 86 -11.38 -1.59 -4.79
C ASN A 86 -11.12 -2.41 -3.52
N LYS A 87 -11.97 -2.30 -2.50
CA LYS A 87 -11.91 -3.17 -1.30
C LYS A 87 -12.04 -4.64 -1.67
N MET A 88 -13.05 -5.00 -2.46
CA MET A 88 -13.26 -6.38 -2.92
C MET A 88 -12.05 -6.92 -3.69
N LEU A 89 -11.40 -6.08 -4.52
CA LEU A 89 -10.20 -6.47 -5.24
C LEU A 89 -9.03 -6.72 -4.30
N VAL A 90 -8.84 -5.86 -3.28
CA VAL A 90 -7.76 -5.99 -2.28
C VAL A 90 -7.96 -7.22 -1.39
N GLU A 91 -9.20 -7.53 -1.01
CA GLU A 91 -9.54 -8.74 -0.24
C GLU A 91 -9.20 -10.02 -1.00
N ASN A 92 -9.26 -9.99 -2.34
CA ASN A 92 -8.92 -11.11 -3.21
C ASN A 92 -7.43 -11.15 -3.61
N PHE A 93 -6.58 -10.28 -3.08
CA PHE A 93 -5.14 -10.36 -3.34
C PHE A 93 -4.55 -11.65 -2.75
N SER A 94 -3.67 -12.27 -3.52
CA SER A 94 -2.86 -13.38 -3.04
C SER A 94 -1.93 -12.92 -1.90
N ASP A 95 -1.43 -13.86 -1.13
CA ASP A 95 -0.48 -13.52 -0.05
C ASP A 95 0.82 -12.94 -0.62
N ALA A 96 1.21 -13.34 -1.82
CA ALA A 96 2.34 -12.74 -2.53
C ALA A 96 2.09 -11.26 -2.87
N ASP A 97 0.86 -10.90 -3.31
CA ASP A 97 0.49 -9.51 -3.57
C ASP A 97 0.52 -8.70 -2.27
N LYS A 98 -0.05 -9.24 -1.19
CA LYS A 98 -0.06 -8.60 0.14
C LYS A 98 1.36 -8.41 0.68
N LEU A 99 2.24 -9.39 0.50
CA LEU A 99 3.65 -9.33 0.90
C LEU A 99 4.39 -8.22 0.14
N TYR A 100 4.18 -8.13 -1.17
CA TYR A 100 4.75 -7.05 -1.98
C TYR A 100 4.31 -5.67 -1.48
N ILE A 101 3.04 -5.53 -1.12
CA ILE A 101 2.44 -4.32 -0.54
C ILE A 101 3.17 -3.94 0.75
N TYR A 102 3.31 -4.92 1.62
CA TYR A 102 3.95 -4.76 2.92
C TYR A 102 5.39 -4.25 2.77
N PHE A 103 6.19 -4.87 1.90
CA PHE A 103 7.56 -4.44 1.65
C PHE A 103 7.65 -3.05 1.01
N LYS A 104 6.73 -2.73 0.12
CA LYS A 104 6.64 -1.39 -0.45
C LYS A 104 6.36 -0.34 0.62
N ALA A 105 5.43 -0.62 1.54
CA ALA A 105 5.11 0.29 2.63
C ALA A 105 6.28 0.47 3.62
N LEU A 106 7.03 -0.59 3.93
CA LEU A 106 8.27 -0.51 4.71
C LEU A 106 9.28 0.44 4.07
N LYS A 107 9.44 0.35 2.75
CA LYS A 107 10.34 1.22 2.00
C LYS A 107 9.88 2.67 1.99
N GLU A 108 8.61 2.92 1.73
CA GLU A 108 8.07 4.29 1.59
C GLU A 108 7.97 5.02 2.93
N LYS A 109 7.62 4.32 4.01
CA LYS A 109 7.44 4.93 5.33
C LYS A 109 8.73 5.05 6.13
N PHE A 110 9.60 4.02 6.05
CA PHE A 110 10.75 3.88 6.94
C PHE A 110 12.08 3.74 6.21
N GLY A 111 12.08 3.62 4.88
CA GLY A 111 13.29 3.54 4.07
C GLY A 111 13.89 2.15 3.94
N TYR A 112 13.27 1.09 4.49
CA TYR A 112 13.80 -0.27 4.38
C TYR A 112 13.55 -0.84 2.98
N SER A 113 14.62 -1.09 2.24
CA SER A 113 14.53 -1.75 0.95
C SER A 113 14.35 -3.26 1.13
N CYS A 114 13.57 -3.90 0.25
CA CYS A 114 13.50 -5.37 0.15
C CYS A 114 14.22 -5.80 -1.12
N LEU A 115 15.23 -6.66 -0.96
CA LEU A 115 16.12 -7.08 -2.02
C LEU A 115 16.24 -8.60 -2.05
N THR A 116 16.54 -9.13 -3.23
CA THR A 116 16.90 -10.54 -3.35
C THR A 116 18.31 -10.75 -2.82
N MET A 117 18.54 -11.85 -2.11
CA MET A 117 19.86 -12.23 -1.62
C MET A 117 20.84 -12.40 -2.80
N PRO A 118 22.02 -11.75 -2.76
CA PRO A 118 23.03 -11.95 -3.79
C PRO A 118 23.50 -13.41 -3.86
N LYS A 119 23.85 -13.87 -5.07
CA LYS A 119 24.32 -15.25 -5.28
C LYS A 119 25.66 -15.59 -4.59
N ASP A 120 26.47 -14.58 -4.32
CA ASP A 120 27.75 -14.65 -3.62
C ASP A 120 27.64 -14.60 -2.08
N GLY A 121 26.40 -14.63 -1.56
CA GLY A 121 26.11 -14.73 -0.14
C GLY A 121 26.05 -13.39 0.58
N THR A 122 26.35 -13.38 1.89
CA THR A 122 26.12 -12.22 2.78
C THR A 122 27.25 -11.17 2.75
N ASN A 123 28.27 -11.36 1.94
CA ASN A 123 29.43 -10.44 1.84
C ASN A 123 29.07 -9.21 0.99
N ASN A 124 28.65 -8.11 1.50
CA ASN A 124 28.30 -6.84 0.86
C ASN A 124 26.80 -6.53 0.90
N LEU A 125 26.11 -6.91 1.96
CA LEU A 125 24.71 -6.50 2.16
C LEU A 125 24.67 -5.03 2.60
N GLU A 126 23.71 -4.29 2.05
CA GLU A 126 23.46 -2.89 2.42
C GLU A 126 22.74 -2.80 3.77
N ALA A 127 23.10 -1.79 4.57
CA ALA A 127 22.36 -1.49 5.79
C ALA A 127 20.94 -0.99 5.47
N ASN A 128 19.98 -1.26 6.36
CA ASN A 128 18.58 -0.93 6.22
C ASN A 128 17.89 -1.60 4.99
N ALA A 129 18.43 -2.75 4.58
CA ALA A 129 17.79 -3.57 3.56
C ALA A 129 17.48 -4.97 4.09
N LEU A 130 16.29 -5.44 3.78
CA LEU A 130 15.78 -6.77 4.10
C LEU A 130 16.02 -7.67 2.90
N TYR A 131 16.70 -8.79 3.13
CA TYR A 131 17.09 -9.74 2.11
C TYR A 131 16.35 -11.05 2.25
N MET A 132 15.85 -11.59 1.13
CA MET A 132 15.31 -12.93 1.01
C MET A 132 15.91 -13.63 -0.20
N SER A 133 16.11 -14.95 -0.13
CA SER A 133 16.52 -15.71 -1.31
C SER A 133 15.30 -15.99 -2.21
N GLU A 134 15.55 -16.18 -3.50
CA GLU A 134 14.51 -16.60 -4.45
C GLU A 134 13.89 -17.93 -4.04
N SER A 135 14.72 -18.90 -3.60
CA SER A 135 14.23 -20.20 -3.11
C SER A 135 13.35 -20.07 -1.88
N GLU A 136 13.63 -19.13 -0.97
CA GLU A 136 12.81 -18.90 0.20
C GLU A 136 11.40 -18.42 -0.18
N LEU A 137 11.31 -17.54 -1.18
CA LEU A 137 10.04 -17.07 -1.71
C LEU A 137 9.28 -18.17 -2.46
N GLU A 138 9.98 -18.96 -3.31
CA GLU A 138 9.37 -20.07 -4.06
C GLU A 138 8.86 -21.18 -3.14
N ASP A 139 9.65 -21.55 -2.12
CA ASP A 139 9.29 -22.62 -1.17
C ASP A 139 8.23 -22.16 -0.14
N GLY A 140 8.23 -20.89 0.23
CA GLY A 140 7.30 -20.32 1.19
C GLY A 140 5.94 -19.97 0.59
N LEU A 141 5.94 -19.44 -0.64
CA LEU A 141 4.75 -19.16 -1.42
C LEU A 141 4.48 -20.35 -2.34
N GLY A 142 3.34 -21.02 -2.19
CA GLY A 142 2.95 -22.09 -3.11
C GLY A 142 2.65 -21.58 -4.54
N GLN A 143 2.37 -22.50 -5.45
CA GLN A 143 2.00 -22.18 -6.84
C GLN A 143 0.73 -21.31 -6.96
N ASP A 144 -0.11 -21.31 -5.94
CA ASP A 144 -1.30 -20.46 -5.80
C ASP A 144 -1.02 -19.10 -5.16
N ASN A 145 0.26 -18.75 -4.95
CA ASN A 145 0.72 -17.54 -4.29
C ASN A 145 0.21 -17.36 -2.86
N LYS A 146 -0.10 -18.45 -2.16
CA LYS A 146 -0.41 -18.45 -0.73
C LYS A 146 0.84 -18.73 0.09
N LEU A 147 0.91 -18.14 1.28
CA LEU A 147 1.99 -18.38 2.22
C LEU A 147 1.69 -19.63 3.06
N TYR A 148 2.54 -20.65 2.94
CA TYR A 148 2.39 -21.94 3.61
C TYR A 148 3.30 -22.11 4.82
N ARG A 149 4.32 -21.29 4.97
CA ARG A 149 5.25 -21.29 6.10
C ARG A 149 5.85 -19.91 6.32
N ASP A 150 6.48 -19.71 7.47
CA ASP A 150 7.24 -18.51 7.77
C ASP A 150 8.34 -18.31 6.71
N LEU A 151 8.45 -17.08 6.21
CA LEU A 151 9.54 -16.68 5.32
C LEU A 151 10.73 -16.23 6.15
N LYS A 152 11.91 -16.76 5.84
CA LYS A 152 13.17 -16.36 6.44
C LYS A 152 13.74 -15.16 5.70
N ALA A 153 14.05 -14.11 6.43
CA ALA A 153 14.66 -12.91 5.90
C ALA A 153 15.85 -12.50 6.76
N ILE A 154 16.76 -11.74 6.17
CA ILE A 154 17.92 -11.16 6.87
C ILE A 154 17.83 -9.65 6.72
N ILE A 155 18.09 -8.91 7.80
CA ILE A 155 18.24 -7.45 7.76
C ILE A 155 19.57 -7.05 8.42
N ILE A 156 20.23 -6.07 7.83
CA ILE A 156 21.47 -5.48 8.39
C ILE A 156 21.08 -4.13 9.01
N LEU A 157 21.29 -3.99 10.32
CA LEU A 157 21.00 -2.77 11.05
C LEU A 157 22.20 -2.32 11.86
N LYS A 158 22.55 -1.04 11.80
CA LYS A 158 23.58 -0.42 12.66
C LYS A 158 23.08 -0.11 14.08
N GLY A 159 21.78 -0.28 14.31
CA GLY A 159 21.12 -0.09 15.59
C GLY A 159 20.40 -1.34 16.06
N GLY A 160 19.60 -1.20 17.12
CA GLY A 160 18.81 -2.31 17.65
C GLY A 160 17.68 -2.74 16.71
N VAL A 161 17.39 -4.03 16.65
CA VAL A 161 16.33 -4.61 15.82
C VAL A 161 14.91 -4.24 16.32
N ASP A 162 14.79 -3.80 17.58
CA ASP A 162 13.50 -3.50 18.19
C ASP A 162 12.76 -2.35 17.51
N GLU A 163 13.48 -1.32 17.07
CA GLU A 163 12.92 -0.19 16.31
C GLU A 163 12.33 -0.69 14.99
N PHE A 164 13.09 -1.47 14.22
CA PHE A 164 12.62 -2.10 13.00
C PHE A 164 11.38 -2.96 13.24
N LEU A 165 11.37 -3.81 14.29
CA LEU A 165 10.24 -4.67 14.60
C LEU A 165 8.99 -3.86 14.97
N HIS A 166 9.15 -2.74 15.68
CA HIS A 166 8.06 -1.83 15.99
C HIS A 166 7.48 -1.19 14.72
N GLU A 167 8.35 -0.65 13.87
CA GLU A 167 7.97 -0.04 12.60
C GLU A 167 7.32 -1.06 11.65
N ALA A 168 7.88 -2.26 11.54
CA ALA A 168 7.35 -3.35 10.74
C ALA A 168 5.92 -3.74 11.15
N ARG A 169 5.64 -3.80 12.45
CA ARG A 169 4.28 -4.05 12.98
C ARG A 169 3.32 -2.90 12.71
N SER A 170 3.81 -1.66 12.65
CA SER A 170 2.97 -0.48 12.41
C SER A 170 2.50 -0.34 10.95
N VAL A 171 3.06 -1.12 10.02
CA VAL A 171 2.70 -1.04 8.60
C VAL A 171 1.29 -1.56 8.35
N ASN A 172 0.98 -2.74 8.85
CA ASN A 172 -0.35 -3.36 8.80
C ASN A 172 -0.44 -4.56 9.77
N ASP A 173 -1.66 -5.03 9.99
CA ASP A 173 -1.95 -6.17 10.86
C ASP A 173 -1.92 -7.53 10.11
N ILE A 174 -1.60 -7.54 8.81
CA ILE A 174 -1.65 -8.75 7.99
C ILE A 174 -0.42 -9.62 8.24
N PHE A 175 0.76 -8.99 8.39
CA PHE A 175 2.02 -9.73 8.59
C PHE A 175 2.57 -9.53 9.99
N SER A 176 3.08 -10.61 10.57
CA SER A 176 3.93 -10.57 11.75
C SER A 176 5.39 -10.72 11.34
N VAL A 177 6.25 -9.88 11.93
CA VAL A 177 7.70 -10.02 11.81
C VAL A 177 8.25 -10.30 13.19
N LYS A 178 9.03 -11.38 13.31
CA LYS A 178 9.66 -11.81 14.57
C LYS A 178 11.15 -11.96 14.36
N LEU A 179 11.91 -11.62 15.39
CA LEU A 179 13.33 -11.93 15.44
C LEU A 179 13.49 -13.44 15.71
N ASP A 180 14.28 -14.11 14.88
CA ASP A 180 14.71 -15.49 15.10
C ASP A 180 15.99 -15.49 15.95
N TYR A 181 17.06 -14.89 15.41
CA TYR A 181 18.32 -14.65 16.13
C TYR A 181 19.11 -13.51 15.53
N SER A 182 20.21 -13.12 16.19
CA SER A 182 21.10 -12.03 15.75
C SER A 182 22.56 -12.46 15.80
N GLU A 183 23.33 -12.00 14.79
CA GLU A 183 24.78 -12.16 14.69
C GLU A 183 25.41 -10.80 14.41
N GLY A 184 25.81 -10.07 15.46
CA GLY A 184 26.28 -8.68 15.31
C GLY A 184 25.20 -7.75 14.78
N GLU A 185 25.48 -7.08 13.66
CA GLU A 185 24.52 -6.18 12.97
C GLU A 185 23.55 -6.95 12.05
N THR A 186 23.71 -8.26 11.91
CA THR A 186 22.85 -9.12 11.09
C THR A 186 21.74 -9.71 11.95
N HIS A 187 20.49 -9.48 11.56
CA HIS A 187 19.33 -10.01 12.26
C HIS A 187 18.54 -10.92 11.33
N HIS A 188 18.29 -12.14 11.79
CA HIS A 188 17.50 -13.15 11.10
C HIS A 188 16.04 -13.05 11.56
N LEU A 189 15.14 -12.95 10.61
CA LEU A 189 13.73 -12.66 10.83
C LEU A 189 12.85 -13.77 10.28
N LEU A 190 11.70 -13.95 10.91
CA LEU A 190 10.59 -14.78 10.44
C LEU A 190 9.41 -13.88 10.11
N ILE A 191 8.90 -13.98 8.90
CA ILE A 191 7.75 -13.21 8.40
C ILE A 191 6.61 -14.18 8.11
N ASN A 192 5.47 -13.98 8.75
CA ASN A 192 4.28 -14.80 8.57
C ASN A 192 3.01 -13.94 8.46
N ILE A 193 1.95 -14.52 7.91
CA ILE A 193 0.61 -13.93 7.96
C ILE A 193 0.02 -14.15 9.35
N ASN A 194 -0.52 -13.10 9.94
CA ASN A 194 -1.29 -13.22 11.16
C ASN A 194 -2.53 -14.06 10.88
N ALA A 195 -2.76 -15.11 11.69
CA ALA A 195 -4.03 -15.81 11.67
C ALA A 195 -5.13 -14.81 12.07
N LEU A 196 -6.10 -14.61 11.17
CA LEU A 196 -7.30 -13.82 11.42
C LEU A 196 -8.18 -14.53 12.45
#